data_0056872c4b3670327ce40941ae7eed83
#
_entry.id   0056872c4b3670327ce40941ae7eed83
#
_cell.length_a   1.000
_cell.length_b   1.000
_cell.length_c   1.000
_cell.angle_alpha   90.00
_cell.angle_beta   90.00
_cell.angle_gamma   90.00
#
_symmetry.space_group_name_H-M   'P 1'
#
loop_
_entity.id
_entity.type
_entity.pdbx_description
1 polymer ?
#
loop_
_entity_poly.entity_id
_entity_poly.type
_entity_poly.pdbx_seq_one_letter_code
_entity_poly.pdbx_strand_id
1 'polypeptide(L)'
;RRQRQMCIRDSTYGTAVGVINPKSNFKVVIEGHSDEISWYVNYITDKGLIYVIRNGGSDHQIAPSKWVNIHTKKGIVKGVFGWPAIHTRTPGKEEPPKLENISIDVGAKDKKEVEKMGIHVGCVITYPDSFQILNKNRFVCRAIDNRIGGFMIAEVARLLKENKKTLPFCLYVTNSVQEEIGLRGAQMITETLKPNIAIVTDVCHDTSTPMIDVKKQGDNVIDKGPVISYAPAIQNNLRERIIETAEKKKIPFQRHASSRYTGNDTDAFAYSNGGVASALISLPLRYMHTTVEM
;
A
#
# COMPACT_ATOMS: atom_id res chain seq x y z
N ARG A 1 12.77 32.07 12.78
CA ARG A 1 12.44 32.51 11.38
C ARG A 1 13.05 31.65 10.27
N ARG A 2 13.67 30.45 10.55
CA ARG A 2 14.24 29.52 9.54
C ARG A 2 13.45 28.21 9.39
N GLN A 3 12.22 28.10 9.88
CA GLN A 3 11.43 26.85 9.89
C GLN A 3 10.50 26.63 8.68
N ARG A 4 10.63 27.40 7.59
CA ARG A 4 9.72 27.33 6.43
C ARG A 4 10.38 26.72 5.19
N GLN A 5 11.13 25.63 5.31
CA GLN A 5 11.69 24.95 4.12
C GLN A 5 10.89 23.74 3.66
N MET A 6 9.91 23.27 4.43
CA MET A 6 9.00 22.23 4.05
C MET A 6 7.55 22.73 4.22
N CYS A 7 6.82 22.83 3.11
CA CYS A 7 5.38 23.03 3.13
C CYS A 7 4.70 21.69 2.93
N ILE A 8 3.74 21.35 3.79
CA ILE A 8 2.86 20.21 3.59
C ILE A 8 1.57 20.75 2.96
N ARG A 9 1.11 20.11 1.90
CA ARG A 9 -0.15 20.41 1.23
C ARG A 9 -0.92 19.09 1.06
N ASP A 10 -2.19 19.12 1.32
CA ASP A 10 -3.07 17.99 1.03
C ASP A 10 -3.79 18.24 -0.30
N SER A 11 -3.95 17.20 -1.10
CA SER A 11 -4.82 17.25 -2.26
C SER A 11 -6.29 17.15 -1.83
N THR A 12 -7.20 17.42 -2.76
CA THR A 12 -8.66 17.27 -2.52
C THR A 12 -9.04 15.88 -2.03
N TYR A 13 -8.27 14.86 -2.39
CA TYR A 13 -8.51 13.45 -2.02
C TYR A 13 -7.60 12.95 -0.88
N GLY A 14 -6.77 13.82 -0.29
CA GLY A 14 -5.96 13.50 0.88
C GLY A 14 -4.52 13.08 0.62
N THR A 15 -4.03 13.17 -0.64
CA THR A 15 -2.59 12.95 -0.92
C THR A 15 -1.78 14.02 -0.21
N ALA A 16 -0.89 13.60 0.71
CA ALA A 16 0.00 14.50 1.43
C ALA A 16 1.28 14.79 0.63
N VAL A 17 1.65 16.07 0.51
CA VAL A 17 2.83 16.51 -0.26
C VAL A 17 3.71 17.41 0.60
N GLY A 18 4.91 16.93 0.91
CA GLY A 18 5.99 17.75 1.48
C GLY A 18 6.87 18.33 0.36
N VAL A 19 7.35 19.56 0.53
CA VAL A 19 8.15 20.26 -0.49
C VAL A 19 9.45 20.76 0.10
N ILE A 20 10.57 20.42 -0.53
CA ILE A 20 11.91 20.91 -0.20
C ILE A 20 12.46 21.65 -1.42
N ASN A 21 13.03 22.86 -1.19
CA ASN A 21 13.54 23.76 -2.21
C ASN A 21 12.49 24.10 -3.32
N PRO A 22 11.36 24.74 -2.97
CA PRO A 22 10.25 25.01 -3.90
C PRO A 22 10.59 26.01 -5.03
N LYS A 23 11.76 26.66 -4.98
CA LYS A 23 12.16 27.67 -5.96
C LYS A 23 12.76 27.11 -7.24
N SER A 24 13.17 25.85 -7.24
CA SER A 24 13.74 25.20 -8.43
C SER A 24 12.65 24.79 -9.42
N ASN A 25 12.89 25.03 -10.69
CA ASN A 25 12.00 24.62 -11.78
C ASN A 25 12.17 23.14 -12.12
N PHE A 26 13.30 22.51 -11.81
CA PHE A 26 13.48 21.07 -11.98
C PHE A 26 12.87 20.34 -10.77
N LYS A 27 11.90 19.49 -11.04
CA LYS A 27 11.05 18.88 -10.02
C LYS A 27 11.27 17.37 -9.96
N VAL A 28 11.55 16.87 -8.77
CA VAL A 28 11.69 15.44 -8.50
C VAL A 28 10.62 15.06 -7.48
N VAL A 29 9.91 13.98 -7.73
CA VAL A 29 8.98 13.36 -6.77
C VAL A 29 9.63 12.09 -6.23
N ILE A 30 9.58 11.90 -4.92
CA ILE A 30 9.70 10.60 -4.27
C ILE A 30 8.34 10.28 -3.68
N GLU A 31 7.88 9.07 -3.91
CA GLU A 31 6.50 8.69 -3.65
C GLU A 31 6.41 7.31 -2.98
N GLY A 32 5.39 7.11 -2.15
CA GLY A 32 4.90 5.87 -1.61
C GLY A 32 3.45 6.07 -1.20
N HIS A 33 2.56 5.11 -1.48
CA HIS A 33 1.13 5.31 -1.23
C HIS A 33 0.74 5.15 0.25
N SER A 34 -0.36 5.77 0.63
CA SER A 34 -0.86 5.85 2.01
C SER A 34 -2.10 5.02 2.26
N ASP A 35 -2.81 4.66 1.20
CA ASP A 35 -3.99 3.82 1.31
C ASP A 35 -3.61 2.35 1.53
N GLU A 36 -4.61 1.57 1.87
CA GLU A 36 -4.50 0.15 2.16
C GLU A 36 -5.74 -0.57 1.68
N ILE A 37 -5.63 -1.86 1.40
CA ILE A 37 -6.77 -2.70 1.11
C ILE A 37 -7.76 -2.71 2.28
N SER A 38 -9.03 -2.78 1.97
CA SER A 38 -10.10 -2.76 2.97
C SER A 38 -11.38 -3.40 2.42
N TRP A 39 -12.47 -3.27 3.17
CA TRP A 39 -13.79 -3.71 2.75
C TRP A 39 -14.79 -2.57 2.94
N TYR A 40 -15.91 -2.64 2.25
CA TYR A 40 -17.07 -1.81 2.54
C TYR A 40 -18.24 -2.67 3.01
N VAL A 41 -19.02 -2.13 3.95
CA VAL A 41 -20.34 -2.67 4.24
C VAL A 41 -21.18 -2.55 2.96
N ASN A 42 -21.68 -3.69 2.46
CA ASN A 42 -22.51 -3.74 1.25
C ASN A 42 -23.97 -4.01 1.54
N TYR A 43 -24.27 -4.91 2.47
CA TYR A 43 -25.63 -5.29 2.80
C TYR A 43 -25.74 -5.71 4.28
N ILE A 44 -26.82 -5.33 4.93
CA ILE A 44 -27.12 -5.68 6.32
C ILE A 44 -28.42 -6.49 6.31
N THR A 45 -28.35 -7.73 6.80
CA THR A 45 -29.51 -8.62 6.88
C THR A 45 -30.45 -8.22 8.02
N ASP A 46 -31.71 -8.67 7.96
CA ASP A 46 -32.68 -8.48 9.06
C ASP A 46 -32.22 -9.11 10.39
N LYS A 47 -31.31 -10.11 10.32
CA LYS A 47 -30.71 -10.77 11.49
C LYS A 47 -29.43 -10.09 11.98
N GLY A 48 -29.06 -8.91 11.47
CA GLY A 48 -27.91 -8.14 11.91
C GLY A 48 -26.54 -8.60 11.36
N LEU A 49 -26.51 -9.55 10.43
CA LEU A 49 -25.26 -9.94 9.75
C LEU A 49 -24.93 -8.97 8.63
N ILE A 50 -23.64 -8.70 8.42
CA ILE A 50 -23.14 -7.70 7.48
C ILE A 50 -22.37 -8.39 6.36
N TYR A 51 -22.83 -8.24 5.12
CA TYR A 51 -22.11 -8.64 3.92
C TYR A 51 -21.27 -7.50 3.38
N VAL A 52 -20.15 -7.85 2.74
CA VAL A 52 -19.10 -6.90 2.35
C VAL A 52 -18.77 -6.95 0.86
N ILE A 53 -18.19 -5.89 0.35
CA ILE A 53 -17.48 -5.87 -0.93
C ILE A 53 -16.03 -5.48 -0.71
N ARG A 54 -15.15 -5.88 -1.62
CA ARG A 54 -13.73 -5.55 -1.58
C ARG A 54 -13.51 -4.07 -1.89
N ASN A 55 -12.52 -3.51 -1.25
CA ASN A 55 -11.88 -2.27 -1.63
C ASN A 55 -10.39 -2.57 -1.84
N GLY A 56 -9.94 -2.60 -3.09
CA GLY A 56 -8.64 -3.12 -3.45
C GLY A 56 -8.53 -4.66 -3.40
N GLY A 57 -7.33 -5.16 -3.21
CA GLY A 57 -6.97 -6.58 -3.25
C GLY A 57 -7.31 -7.40 -2.00
N SER A 58 -8.32 -7.01 -1.21
CA SER A 58 -8.71 -7.74 0.01
C SER A 58 -9.06 -9.20 -0.25
N ASP A 59 -8.42 -10.13 0.46
CA ASP A 59 -8.58 -11.57 0.24
C ASP A 59 -9.69 -12.16 1.11
N HIS A 60 -10.75 -12.65 0.45
CA HIS A 60 -11.89 -13.28 1.11
C HIS A 60 -11.56 -14.68 1.66
N GLN A 61 -10.52 -15.35 1.16
CA GLN A 61 -10.14 -16.67 1.63
C GLN A 61 -9.54 -16.65 3.04
N ILE A 62 -8.87 -15.56 3.40
CA ILE A 62 -8.27 -15.39 4.73
C ILE A 62 -9.19 -14.63 5.70
N ALA A 63 -10.32 -14.10 5.24
CA ALA A 63 -11.25 -13.31 6.04
C ALA A 63 -11.90 -14.10 7.20
N PRO A 64 -12.31 -15.38 7.05
CA PRO A 64 -12.93 -16.13 8.12
C PRO A 64 -12.11 -16.15 9.40
N SER A 65 -12.79 -15.99 10.55
CA SER A 65 -12.21 -15.97 11.90
C SER A 65 -11.33 -14.75 12.21
N LYS A 66 -11.34 -13.71 11.37
CA LYS A 66 -10.60 -12.48 11.64
C LYS A 66 -11.47 -11.43 12.34
N TRP A 67 -10.85 -10.70 13.28
CA TRP A 67 -11.42 -9.49 13.83
C TRP A 67 -11.38 -8.37 12.81
N VAL A 68 -12.35 -7.46 12.89
CA VAL A 68 -12.41 -6.25 12.05
C VAL A 68 -12.80 -5.02 12.86
N ASN A 69 -12.41 -3.88 12.34
CA ASN A 69 -12.80 -2.54 12.78
C ASN A 69 -13.71 -1.94 11.71
N ILE A 70 -14.95 -1.66 12.05
CA ILE A 70 -15.91 -0.96 11.18
C ILE A 70 -15.85 0.52 11.55
N HIS A 71 -15.48 1.36 10.60
CA HIS A 71 -15.30 2.80 10.81
C HIS A 71 -16.63 3.51 10.62
N THR A 72 -17.18 4.09 11.69
CA THR A 72 -18.44 4.83 11.68
C THR A 72 -18.21 6.27 12.11
N LYS A 73 -19.20 7.14 11.88
CA LYS A 73 -19.17 8.52 12.42
C LYS A 73 -19.18 8.57 13.95
N LYS A 74 -19.61 7.50 14.63
CA LYS A 74 -19.65 7.39 16.10
C LYS A 74 -18.36 6.79 16.68
N GLY A 75 -17.41 6.41 15.84
CA GLY A 75 -16.18 5.72 16.22
C GLY A 75 -16.09 4.33 15.61
N ILE A 76 -15.14 3.54 16.10
CA ILE A 76 -14.87 2.19 15.61
C ILE A 76 -15.77 1.19 16.33
N VAL A 77 -16.51 0.39 15.55
CA VAL A 77 -17.26 -0.78 16.02
C VAL A 77 -16.46 -2.02 15.66
N LYS A 78 -16.20 -2.89 16.65
CA LYS A 78 -15.52 -4.16 16.44
C LYS A 78 -16.51 -5.22 15.95
N GLY A 79 -16.06 -6.06 15.01
CA GLY A 79 -16.80 -7.21 14.53
C GLY A 79 -15.86 -8.38 14.22
N VAL A 80 -16.41 -9.49 13.82
CA VAL A 80 -15.68 -10.68 13.40
C VAL A 80 -16.24 -11.23 12.10
N PHE A 81 -15.38 -11.66 11.20
CA PHE A 81 -15.81 -12.52 10.10
C PHE A 81 -16.13 -13.90 10.68
N GLY A 82 -17.40 -14.25 10.67
CA GLY A 82 -17.86 -15.55 11.10
C GLY A 82 -17.53 -16.64 10.09
N TRP A 83 -17.47 -17.90 10.57
CA TRP A 83 -17.37 -19.07 9.71
C TRP A 83 -18.06 -20.26 10.39
N PRO A 84 -18.78 -21.12 9.64
CA PRO A 84 -19.44 -22.29 10.22
C PRO A 84 -18.45 -23.21 10.94
N ALA A 85 -18.83 -23.69 12.12
CA ALA A 85 -18.02 -24.63 12.87
C ALA A 85 -17.78 -25.92 12.07
N ILE A 86 -16.62 -26.55 12.27
CA ILE A 86 -16.25 -27.77 11.54
C ILE A 86 -17.33 -28.87 11.65
N HIS A 87 -17.96 -29.00 12.82
CA HIS A 87 -19.00 -30.00 13.08
C HIS A 87 -20.31 -29.77 12.32
N THR A 88 -20.53 -28.55 11.80
CA THR A 88 -21.73 -28.21 11.02
C THR A 88 -21.48 -28.26 9.52
N ARG A 89 -20.24 -28.52 9.10
CA ARG A 89 -19.87 -28.65 7.70
C ARG A 89 -19.96 -30.12 7.26
N THR A 90 -20.40 -30.34 6.03
CA THR A 90 -20.47 -31.71 5.47
C THR A 90 -19.13 -32.09 4.86
N PRO A 91 -18.43 -33.10 5.36
CA PRO A 91 -17.14 -33.56 4.78
C PRO A 91 -17.26 -33.85 3.28
N GLY A 92 -16.28 -33.37 2.50
CA GLY A 92 -16.24 -33.53 1.04
C GLY A 92 -17.21 -32.67 0.24
N LYS A 93 -18.02 -31.84 0.91
CA LYS A 93 -18.89 -30.81 0.29
C LYS A 93 -18.54 -29.39 0.78
N GLU A 94 -17.38 -29.22 1.37
CA GLU A 94 -16.93 -27.93 1.85
C GLU A 94 -16.60 -27.01 0.68
N GLU A 95 -17.26 -25.86 0.62
CA GLU A 95 -16.88 -24.81 -0.30
C GLU A 95 -15.85 -23.89 0.37
N PRO A 96 -14.84 -23.41 -0.39
CA PRO A 96 -13.94 -22.41 0.12
C PRO A 96 -14.71 -21.10 0.42
N PRO A 97 -14.16 -20.22 1.27
CA PRO A 97 -14.74 -18.89 1.46
C PRO A 97 -14.86 -18.16 0.13
N LYS A 98 -16.04 -17.62 -0.13
CA LYS A 98 -16.35 -16.78 -1.28
C LYS A 98 -16.90 -15.45 -0.78
N LEU A 99 -16.79 -14.41 -1.58
CA LEU A 99 -17.28 -13.08 -1.20
C LEU A 99 -18.78 -13.10 -0.79
N GLU A 100 -19.54 -13.95 -1.46
CA GLU A 100 -21.00 -14.08 -1.26
C GLU A 100 -21.37 -14.85 0.02
N ASN A 101 -20.44 -15.61 0.60
CA ASN A 101 -20.73 -16.47 1.76
C ASN A 101 -19.98 -16.06 3.04
N ILE A 102 -19.16 -15.02 2.99
CA ILE A 102 -18.56 -14.43 4.19
C ILE A 102 -19.41 -13.30 4.73
N SER A 103 -19.55 -13.21 6.05
CA SER A 103 -20.29 -12.14 6.71
C SER A 103 -19.60 -11.73 8.00
N ILE A 104 -19.84 -10.49 8.40
CA ILE A 104 -19.37 -9.95 9.67
C ILE A 104 -20.51 -9.98 10.69
N ASP A 105 -20.18 -10.41 11.89
CA ASP A 105 -21.04 -10.37 13.08
C ASP A 105 -20.48 -9.30 14.04
N VAL A 106 -21.35 -8.42 14.50
CA VAL A 106 -21.07 -7.36 15.48
C VAL A 106 -21.81 -7.60 16.80
N GLY A 107 -22.40 -8.77 17.00
CA GLY A 107 -23.20 -9.14 18.16
C GLY A 107 -24.60 -8.50 18.20
N ALA A 108 -25.08 -7.95 17.10
CA ALA A 108 -26.39 -7.34 17.00
C ALA A 108 -27.46 -8.41 16.72
N LYS A 109 -28.62 -8.27 17.33
CA LYS A 109 -29.75 -9.20 17.15
C LYS A 109 -30.56 -8.95 15.86
N ASP A 110 -30.51 -7.72 15.34
CA ASP A 110 -31.23 -7.31 14.15
C ASP A 110 -30.55 -6.12 13.44
N LYS A 111 -31.06 -5.80 12.24
CA LYS A 111 -30.60 -4.67 11.43
C LYS A 111 -30.68 -3.33 12.16
N LYS A 112 -31.75 -3.09 12.94
CA LYS A 112 -31.94 -1.82 13.65
C LYS A 112 -30.87 -1.60 14.70
N GLU A 113 -30.44 -2.67 15.36
CA GLU A 113 -29.32 -2.59 16.33
C GLU A 113 -28.01 -2.28 15.65
N VAL A 114 -27.72 -2.89 14.49
CA VAL A 114 -26.55 -2.54 13.67
C VAL A 114 -26.55 -1.06 13.28
N GLU A 115 -27.67 -0.57 12.78
CA GLU A 115 -27.84 0.84 12.39
C GLU A 115 -27.70 1.79 13.60
N LYS A 116 -28.19 1.39 14.77
CA LYS A 116 -28.03 2.14 16.03
C LYS A 116 -26.55 2.28 16.44
N MET A 117 -25.69 1.30 16.12
CA MET A 117 -24.24 1.39 16.32
C MET A 117 -23.59 2.40 15.37
N GLY A 118 -24.30 2.90 14.37
CA GLY A 118 -23.82 3.84 13.35
C GLY A 118 -23.29 3.16 12.09
N ILE A 119 -23.47 1.85 11.95
CA ILE A 119 -23.07 1.10 10.78
C ILE A 119 -24.11 1.26 9.68
N HIS A 120 -23.68 1.56 8.49
CA HIS A 120 -24.50 1.67 7.28
C HIS A 120 -23.73 1.19 6.06
N VAL A 121 -24.42 0.96 4.96
CA VAL A 121 -23.79 0.65 3.66
C VAL A 121 -22.79 1.75 3.30
N GLY A 122 -21.55 1.34 2.93
CA GLY A 122 -20.45 2.25 2.64
C GLY A 122 -19.52 2.54 3.82
N CYS A 123 -19.79 2.07 5.04
CA CYS A 123 -18.80 2.11 6.12
C CYS A 123 -17.58 1.29 5.72
N VAL A 124 -16.38 1.88 5.90
CA VAL A 124 -15.09 1.22 5.64
C VAL A 124 -14.80 0.21 6.75
N ILE A 125 -14.21 -0.90 6.39
CA ILE A 125 -13.84 -1.97 7.32
C ILE A 125 -12.37 -2.32 7.10
N THR A 126 -11.58 -2.32 8.17
CA THR A 126 -10.18 -2.72 8.16
C THR A 126 -9.92 -3.83 9.17
N TYR A 127 -8.84 -4.56 9.00
CA TYR A 127 -8.36 -5.42 10.07
C TYR A 127 -7.73 -4.57 11.20
N PRO A 128 -7.73 -5.03 12.46
CA PRO A 128 -7.05 -4.35 13.55
C PRO A 128 -5.54 -4.27 13.32
N ASP A 129 -4.90 -3.20 13.78
CA ASP A 129 -3.44 -3.10 13.79
C ASP A 129 -2.84 -4.09 14.79
N SER A 130 -1.75 -4.76 14.38
CA SER A 130 -1.06 -5.77 15.17
C SER A 130 0.42 -5.80 14.82
N PHE A 131 1.12 -4.69 15.11
CA PHE A 131 2.58 -4.64 14.88
C PHE A 131 3.32 -5.51 15.88
N GLN A 132 4.13 -6.42 15.37
CA GLN A 132 4.99 -7.29 16.18
C GLN A 132 6.39 -7.41 15.55
N ILE A 133 7.35 -7.72 16.41
CA ILE A 133 8.71 -8.04 15.99
C ILE A 133 8.95 -9.52 16.23
N LEU A 134 9.21 -10.28 15.18
CA LEU A 134 9.58 -11.67 15.26
C LEU A 134 11.09 -11.83 15.15
N ASN A 135 11.65 -12.72 15.96
CA ASN A 135 13.07 -13.10 15.94
C ASN A 135 14.02 -11.88 15.80
N LYS A 136 13.74 -10.81 16.56
CA LYS A 136 14.53 -9.56 16.69
C LYS A 136 14.53 -8.63 15.46
N ASN A 137 14.32 -9.10 14.26
CA ASN A 137 14.56 -8.33 13.03
C ASN A 137 13.49 -8.51 11.93
N ARG A 138 12.36 -9.13 12.24
CA ARG A 138 11.23 -9.26 11.33
C ARG A 138 10.05 -8.46 11.85
N PHE A 139 9.65 -7.46 11.11
CA PHE A 139 8.45 -6.68 11.40
C PHE A 139 7.25 -7.38 10.76
N VAL A 140 6.21 -7.56 11.53
CA VAL A 140 4.97 -8.20 11.08
C VAL A 140 3.79 -7.33 11.46
N CYS A 141 3.03 -6.93 10.47
CA CYS A 141 1.73 -6.27 10.65
C CYS A 141 0.93 -6.32 9.35
N ARG A 142 -0.28 -5.81 9.37
CA ARG A 142 -1.03 -5.50 8.15
C ARG A 142 -0.55 -4.19 7.53
N ALA A 143 -0.79 -4.01 6.25
CA ALA A 143 -0.54 -2.76 5.52
C ALA A 143 0.92 -2.25 5.63
N ILE A 144 1.90 -3.17 5.66
CA ILE A 144 3.30 -2.81 5.32
C ILE A 144 3.31 -2.30 3.88
N ASP A 145 2.47 -2.88 3.06
CA ASP A 145 2.00 -2.35 1.79
C ASP A 145 1.02 -1.19 2.01
N ASN A 146 1.37 0.11 1.81
CA ASN A 146 2.73 0.58 1.52
C ASN A 146 3.17 1.59 2.58
N ARG A 147 2.87 1.31 3.85
CA ARG A 147 3.35 2.14 4.98
C ARG A 147 4.88 2.21 5.03
N ILE A 148 5.56 1.17 4.53
CA ILE A 148 7.02 1.16 4.49
C ILE A 148 7.54 2.15 3.44
N GLY A 149 6.90 2.27 2.29
CA GLY A 149 7.22 3.29 1.28
C GLY A 149 7.02 4.70 1.83
N GLY A 150 5.88 4.94 2.48
CA GLY A 150 5.62 6.21 3.18
C GLY A 150 6.69 6.54 4.23
N PHE A 151 7.13 5.55 5.01
CA PHE A 151 8.25 5.70 5.95
C PHE A 151 9.55 6.04 5.24
N MET A 152 9.90 5.34 4.16
CA MET A 152 11.16 5.58 3.43
C MET A 152 11.25 6.99 2.87
N ILE A 153 10.20 7.50 2.26
CA ILE A 153 10.20 8.88 1.71
C ILE A 153 10.27 9.94 2.81
N ALA A 154 9.61 9.71 3.94
CA ALA A 154 9.69 10.59 5.11
C ALA A 154 11.11 10.59 5.71
N GLU A 155 11.77 9.43 5.76
CA GLU A 155 13.12 9.26 6.23
C GLU A 155 14.15 9.98 5.33
N VAL A 156 13.97 9.95 4.01
CA VAL A 156 14.77 10.74 3.07
C VAL A 156 14.67 12.24 3.42
N ALA A 157 13.47 12.75 3.65
CA ALA A 157 13.28 14.15 4.02
C ALA A 157 13.94 14.49 5.37
N ARG A 158 13.83 13.59 6.36
CA ARG A 158 14.47 13.72 7.68
C ARG A 158 15.99 13.80 7.54
N LEU A 159 16.59 12.84 6.81
CA LEU A 159 18.03 12.76 6.59
C LEU A 159 18.59 13.99 5.84
N LEU A 160 17.88 14.47 4.83
CA LEU A 160 18.27 15.71 4.13
C LEU A 160 18.30 16.90 5.06
N LYS A 161 17.31 17.03 5.95
CA LYS A 161 17.22 18.10 6.94
C LYS A 161 18.35 18.01 7.97
N GLU A 162 18.56 16.86 8.57
CA GLU A 162 19.59 16.63 9.59
C GLU A 162 21.00 16.84 9.04
N ASN A 163 21.27 16.35 7.84
CA ASN A 163 22.56 16.53 7.19
C ASN A 163 22.72 17.93 6.54
N LYS A 164 21.75 18.84 6.72
CA LYS A 164 21.76 20.19 6.16
C LYS A 164 22.05 20.23 4.66
N LYS A 165 21.56 19.22 3.92
CA LYS A 165 21.79 19.12 2.48
C LYS A 165 20.90 20.10 1.73
N THR A 166 21.52 20.87 0.82
CA THR A 166 20.80 21.67 -0.17
C THR A 166 20.66 20.90 -1.46
N LEU A 167 19.48 20.91 -2.04
CA LEU A 167 19.21 20.23 -3.30
C LEU A 167 19.22 21.24 -4.45
N PRO A 168 19.78 20.91 -5.62
CA PRO A 168 19.73 21.77 -6.80
C PRO A 168 18.37 21.72 -7.51
N PHE A 169 17.43 20.92 -7.01
CA PHE A 169 16.09 20.70 -7.56
C PHE A 169 15.02 20.85 -6.48
N CYS A 170 13.76 21.02 -6.90
CA CYS A 170 12.61 20.95 -6.03
C CYS A 170 12.27 19.47 -5.78
N LEU A 171 12.32 19.03 -4.51
CA LEU A 171 11.92 17.69 -4.12
C LEU A 171 10.52 17.72 -3.53
N TYR A 172 9.63 16.97 -4.11
CA TYR A 172 8.32 16.62 -3.56
C TYR A 172 8.40 15.25 -2.88
N VAL A 173 7.97 15.19 -1.64
CA VAL A 173 7.82 13.97 -0.85
C VAL A 173 6.33 13.71 -0.78
N THR A 174 5.85 12.72 -1.50
CA THR A 174 4.44 12.52 -1.77
C THR A 174 3.96 11.19 -1.20
N ASN A 175 2.93 11.25 -0.37
CA ASN A 175 2.25 10.06 0.11
C ASN A 175 0.85 10.03 -0.52
N SER A 176 0.73 9.32 -1.65
CA SER A 176 -0.47 9.32 -2.49
C SER A 176 -1.57 8.43 -1.92
N VAL A 177 -2.79 8.66 -2.37
CA VAL A 177 -3.97 7.87 -2.00
C VAL A 177 -4.47 7.08 -3.21
N GLN A 178 -5.26 6.03 -2.97
CA GLN A 178 -5.96 5.27 -4.00
C GLN A 178 -5.03 4.55 -5.01
N GLU A 179 -3.87 4.11 -4.56
CA GLU A 179 -3.02 3.19 -5.32
C GLU A 179 -3.76 1.88 -5.52
N GLU A 180 -4.22 1.26 -4.44
CA GLU A 180 -4.86 -0.05 -4.33
C GLU A 180 -6.13 -0.21 -5.18
N ILE A 181 -6.68 0.89 -5.66
CA ILE A 181 -7.91 0.91 -6.45
C ILE A 181 -7.73 1.55 -7.83
N GLY A 182 -6.47 1.64 -8.30
CA GLY A 182 -6.15 2.04 -9.66
C GLY A 182 -5.26 3.27 -9.80
N LEU A 183 -4.26 3.46 -8.92
CA LEU A 183 -3.16 4.42 -9.05
C LEU A 183 -3.62 5.90 -9.17
N ARG A 184 -4.79 6.21 -8.63
CA ARG A 184 -5.49 7.47 -8.93
C ARG A 184 -4.84 8.68 -8.27
N GLY A 185 -4.31 8.51 -7.05
CA GLY A 185 -3.63 9.57 -6.33
C GLY A 185 -2.37 10.03 -7.06
N ALA A 186 -1.55 9.08 -7.52
CA ALA A 186 -0.35 9.36 -8.30
C ALA A 186 -0.68 10.02 -9.64
N GLN A 187 -1.73 9.58 -10.33
CA GLN A 187 -2.19 10.22 -11.55
C GLN A 187 -2.57 11.69 -11.31
N MET A 188 -3.42 11.96 -10.32
CA MET A 188 -3.85 13.32 -9.97
C MET A 188 -2.69 14.21 -9.57
N ILE A 189 -1.75 13.69 -8.76
CA ILE A 189 -0.63 14.48 -8.28
C ILE A 189 0.40 14.75 -9.40
N THR A 190 0.56 13.83 -10.34
CA THR A 190 1.41 14.02 -11.52
C THR A 190 0.92 15.20 -12.35
N GLU A 191 -0.37 15.28 -12.61
CA GLU A 191 -0.99 16.39 -13.34
C GLU A 191 -0.83 17.74 -12.59
N THR A 192 -0.91 17.69 -11.26
CA THR A 192 -0.81 18.90 -10.41
C THR A 192 0.63 19.40 -10.30
N LEU A 193 1.57 18.53 -10.03
CA LEU A 193 2.97 18.89 -9.76
C LEU A 193 3.79 19.01 -11.05
N LYS A 194 3.45 18.25 -12.08
CA LYS A 194 4.20 18.18 -13.35
C LYS A 194 5.69 17.93 -13.12
N PRO A 195 6.06 16.79 -12.49
CA PRO A 195 7.45 16.51 -12.18
C PRO A 195 8.25 16.15 -13.43
N ASN A 196 9.57 16.35 -13.36
CA ASN A 196 10.52 15.88 -14.38
C ASN A 196 10.95 14.44 -14.15
N ILE A 197 11.02 14.06 -12.85
CA ILE A 197 11.43 12.72 -12.41
C ILE A 197 10.49 12.27 -11.29
N ALA A 198 10.13 10.98 -11.31
CA ALA A 198 9.46 10.31 -10.21
C ALA A 198 10.25 9.05 -9.79
N ILE A 199 10.48 8.89 -8.50
CA ILE A 199 11.03 7.67 -7.90
C ILE A 199 9.96 7.16 -6.94
N VAL A 200 9.33 6.05 -7.31
CA VAL A 200 8.28 5.41 -6.53
C VAL A 200 8.93 4.35 -5.63
N THR A 201 8.46 4.31 -4.39
CA THR A 201 8.83 3.29 -3.42
C THR A 201 7.60 2.44 -3.13
N ASP A 202 7.75 1.13 -3.21
CA ASP A 202 6.66 0.20 -3.01
C ASP A 202 7.18 -1.13 -2.45
N VAL A 203 6.34 -2.13 -2.34
CA VAL A 203 6.71 -3.49 -1.99
C VAL A 203 6.66 -4.40 -3.22
N CYS A 204 7.26 -5.57 -3.12
CA CYS A 204 7.15 -6.65 -4.09
C CYS A 204 7.15 -7.98 -3.36
N HIS A 205 6.82 -9.08 -4.04
CA HIS A 205 6.79 -10.38 -3.40
C HIS A 205 8.20 -10.87 -3.04
N ASP A 206 8.39 -11.28 -1.77
CA ASP A 206 9.50 -12.18 -1.42
C ASP A 206 9.21 -13.57 -1.99
N THR A 207 9.93 -13.92 -3.04
CA THR A 207 9.69 -15.17 -3.76
C THR A 207 10.27 -16.40 -3.07
N SER A 208 10.93 -16.23 -1.92
CA SER A 208 11.24 -17.36 -1.03
C SER A 208 10.02 -17.82 -0.21
N THR A 209 8.89 -17.11 -0.30
CA THR A 209 7.62 -17.53 0.30
C THR A 209 7.17 -18.86 -0.28
N PRO A 210 6.79 -19.84 0.54
CA PRO A 210 6.32 -21.14 0.05
C PRO A 210 5.20 -21.01 -0.98
N MET A 211 5.18 -21.86 -1.98
CA MET A 211 4.22 -21.91 -3.09
C MET A 211 4.39 -20.82 -4.17
N ILE A 212 5.38 -19.94 -4.05
CA ILE A 212 5.70 -19.01 -5.14
C ILE A 212 6.66 -19.67 -6.13
N ASP A 213 6.30 -19.65 -7.41
CA ASP A 213 7.15 -20.15 -8.49
C ASP A 213 8.12 -19.05 -8.95
N VAL A 214 9.39 -19.18 -8.58
CA VAL A 214 10.44 -18.19 -8.90
C VAL A 214 10.67 -18.05 -10.41
N LYS A 215 10.38 -19.07 -11.22
CA LYS A 215 10.50 -18.98 -12.68
C LYS A 215 9.46 -18.03 -13.28
N LYS A 216 8.33 -17.85 -12.59
CA LYS A 216 7.26 -16.94 -13.02
C LYS A 216 7.36 -15.56 -12.39
N GLN A 217 7.78 -15.51 -11.11
CA GLN A 217 7.73 -14.30 -10.29
C GLN A 217 9.09 -13.60 -10.13
N GLY A 218 10.17 -14.19 -10.65
CA GLY A 218 11.53 -13.70 -10.43
C GLY A 218 12.12 -14.21 -9.10
N ASP A 219 13.39 -13.87 -8.83
CA ASP A 219 14.09 -14.28 -7.60
C ASP A 219 14.41 -13.04 -6.76
N ASN A 220 13.43 -12.60 -5.99
CA ASN A 220 13.55 -11.45 -5.09
C ASN A 220 13.38 -11.92 -3.65
N VAL A 221 14.36 -11.70 -2.81
CA VAL A 221 14.41 -12.28 -1.46
C VAL A 221 14.64 -11.20 -0.42
N ILE A 222 13.91 -11.28 0.69
CA ILE A 222 14.12 -10.46 1.87
C ILE A 222 15.59 -10.56 2.35
N ASP A 223 16.14 -9.48 2.93
CA ASP A 223 17.55 -9.33 3.37
C ASP A 223 18.60 -9.19 2.27
N LYS A 224 18.25 -9.27 1.00
CA LYS A 224 19.21 -9.09 -0.10
C LYS A 224 19.20 -7.67 -0.70
N GLY A 225 18.58 -6.74 -0.02
CA GLY A 225 18.46 -5.35 -0.45
C GLY A 225 17.21 -5.08 -1.29
N PRO A 226 16.92 -3.80 -1.60
CA PRO A 226 15.79 -3.42 -2.41
C PRO A 226 15.87 -3.98 -3.82
N VAL A 227 14.73 -4.00 -4.48
CA VAL A 227 14.57 -4.49 -5.85
C VAL A 227 14.43 -3.31 -6.79
N ILE A 228 15.27 -3.25 -7.82
CA ILE A 228 15.20 -2.25 -8.89
C ILE A 228 14.52 -2.89 -10.09
N SER A 229 13.42 -2.29 -10.54
CA SER A 229 12.57 -2.86 -11.59
C SER A 229 13.01 -2.48 -13.01
N TYR A 230 12.83 -3.43 -13.91
CA TYR A 230 12.91 -3.29 -15.37
C TYR A 230 11.50 -3.49 -15.92
N ALA A 231 10.90 -2.42 -16.44
CA ALA A 231 9.55 -2.46 -16.98
C ALA A 231 9.37 -1.33 -18.01
N PRO A 232 8.33 -1.36 -18.88
CA PRO A 232 8.07 -0.29 -19.83
C PRO A 232 7.93 1.10 -19.20
N ALA A 233 7.35 1.19 -17.99
CA ALA A 233 7.20 2.44 -17.24
C ALA A 233 8.52 2.97 -16.66
N ILE A 234 9.58 2.18 -16.65
CA ILE A 234 10.86 2.55 -16.06
C ILE A 234 11.75 3.22 -17.10
N GLN A 235 12.16 4.46 -16.83
CA GLN A 235 13.08 5.19 -17.70
C GLN A 235 14.50 4.65 -17.53
N ASN A 236 15.09 4.15 -18.63
CA ASN A 236 16.35 3.40 -18.61
C ASN A 236 17.52 4.19 -18.00
N ASN A 237 17.75 5.44 -18.43
CA ASN A 237 18.87 6.23 -17.91
C ASN A 237 18.71 6.55 -16.42
N LEU A 238 17.50 6.76 -15.93
CA LEU A 238 17.23 6.99 -14.51
C LEU A 238 17.51 5.71 -13.72
N ARG A 239 17.05 4.55 -14.20
CA ARG A 239 17.35 3.26 -13.58
C ARG A 239 18.86 3.01 -13.49
N GLU A 240 19.59 3.19 -14.60
CA GLU A 240 21.04 2.97 -14.59
C GLU A 240 21.76 3.90 -13.60
N ARG A 241 21.36 5.17 -13.49
CA ARG A 241 21.90 6.08 -12.46
C ARG A 241 21.64 5.62 -11.03
N ILE A 242 20.47 5.01 -10.77
CA ILE A 242 20.16 4.42 -9.47
C ILE A 242 21.10 3.24 -9.20
N ILE A 243 21.29 2.36 -10.19
CA ILE A 243 22.16 1.19 -10.11
C ILE A 243 23.62 1.62 -9.87
N GLU A 244 24.15 2.51 -10.69
CA GLU A 244 25.51 3.07 -10.53
C GLU A 244 25.72 3.67 -9.13
N THR A 245 24.69 4.35 -8.61
CA THR A 245 24.73 4.93 -7.27
C THR A 245 24.79 3.84 -6.20
N ALA A 246 23.99 2.80 -6.34
CA ALA A 246 23.98 1.66 -5.41
C ALA A 246 25.32 0.94 -5.43
N GLU A 247 25.90 0.66 -6.61
CA GLU A 247 27.19 0.01 -6.78
C GLU A 247 28.33 0.85 -6.18
N LYS A 248 28.38 2.15 -6.51
CA LYS A 248 29.36 3.09 -5.97
C LYS A 248 29.31 3.19 -4.44
N LYS A 249 28.12 3.08 -3.87
CA LYS A 249 27.88 3.14 -2.42
C LYS A 249 27.92 1.77 -1.75
N LYS A 250 28.14 0.70 -2.52
CA LYS A 250 28.13 -0.70 -2.04
C LYS A 250 26.80 -1.06 -1.33
N ILE A 251 25.70 -0.53 -1.83
CA ILE A 251 24.35 -0.87 -1.36
C ILE A 251 23.90 -2.13 -2.11
N PRO A 252 23.62 -3.23 -1.43
CA PRO A 252 23.10 -4.43 -2.08
C PRO A 252 21.74 -4.13 -2.71
N PHE A 253 21.47 -4.70 -3.87
CA PHE A 253 20.18 -4.59 -4.54
C PHE A 253 19.92 -5.82 -5.42
N GLN A 254 18.67 -6.00 -5.77
CA GLN A 254 18.19 -7.07 -6.63
C GLN A 254 17.57 -6.49 -7.90
N ARG A 255 17.32 -7.31 -8.91
CA ARG A 255 16.69 -6.90 -10.17
C ARG A 255 15.43 -7.70 -10.41
N HIS A 256 14.39 -7.02 -10.90
CA HIS A 256 13.12 -7.63 -11.28
C HIS A 256 12.68 -7.14 -12.66
N ALA A 257 12.01 -7.98 -13.42
CA ALA A 257 11.50 -7.63 -14.75
C ALA A 257 9.98 -7.80 -14.83
N SER A 258 9.30 -6.80 -15.36
CA SER A 258 7.88 -6.83 -15.69
C SER A 258 7.66 -6.47 -17.15
N SER A 259 6.82 -7.24 -17.85
CA SER A 259 6.70 -7.13 -19.30
C SER A 259 5.70 -6.06 -19.80
N ARG A 260 4.77 -5.64 -18.96
CA ARG A 260 3.67 -4.73 -19.37
C ARG A 260 3.53 -3.53 -18.46
N TYR A 261 3.35 -3.76 -17.19
CA TYR A 261 3.12 -2.73 -16.17
C TYR A 261 3.83 -3.14 -14.88
N THR A 262 4.12 -2.16 -14.04
CA THR A 262 4.73 -2.39 -12.74
C THR A 262 3.70 -2.83 -11.70
N GLY A 263 2.43 -2.48 -11.91
CA GLY A 263 1.34 -2.76 -10.99
C GLY A 263 1.29 -1.82 -9.79
N ASN A 264 1.94 -0.65 -9.89
CA ASN A 264 1.97 0.36 -8.83
C ASN A 264 2.02 1.78 -9.40
N ASP A 265 2.09 2.78 -8.53
CA ASP A 265 2.03 4.20 -8.87
C ASP A 265 3.07 4.66 -9.90
N THR A 266 4.13 3.88 -10.16
CA THR A 266 5.11 4.18 -11.22
C THR A 266 4.45 4.26 -12.59
N ASP A 267 3.47 3.38 -12.89
CA ASP A 267 2.75 3.39 -14.17
C ASP A 267 1.96 4.70 -14.33
N ALA A 268 1.34 5.19 -13.25
CA ALA A 268 0.61 6.44 -13.29
C ALA A 268 1.53 7.64 -13.55
N PHE A 269 2.70 7.71 -12.92
CA PHE A 269 3.68 8.76 -13.20
C PHE A 269 4.20 8.66 -14.63
N ALA A 270 4.61 7.46 -15.06
CA ALA A 270 5.24 7.26 -16.37
C ALA A 270 4.32 7.65 -17.54
N TYR A 271 3.02 7.39 -17.40
CA TYR A 271 2.06 7.57 -18.52
C TYR A 271 1.14 8.77 -18.37
N SER A 272 1.38 9.65 -17.39
CA SER A 272 0.64 10.90 -17.23
C SER A 272 1.45 12.11 -17.70
N ASN A 273 0.78 13.22 -17.97
CA ASN A 273 1.38 14.51 -18.29
C ASN A 273 2.42 14.47 -19.43
N GLY A 274 2.17 13.66 -20.47
CA GLY A 274 3.09 13.50 -21.60
C GLY A 274 4.30 12.62 -21.34
N GLY A 275 4.35 11.95 -20.19
CA GLY A 275 5.42 11.05 -19.77
C GLY A 275 6.38 11.69 -18.76
N VAL A 276 6.55 11.04 -17.60
CA VAL A 276 7.50 11.42 -16.57
C VAL A 276 8.59 10.36 -16.46
N ALA A 277 9.87 10.77 -16.43
CA ALA A 277 10.96 9.84 -16.22
C ALA A 277 10.83 9.16 -14.86
N SER A 278 10.40 7.89 -14.84
CA SER A 278 10.01 7.18 -13.64
C SER A 278 10.91 5.99 -13.33
N ALA A 279 11.09 5.69 -12.05
CA ALA A 279 11.77 4.53 -11.54
C ALA A 279 11.04 3.95 -10.33
N LEU A 280 11.21 2.64 -10.12
CA LEU A 280 10.63 1.90 -9.01
C LEU A 280 11.72 1.24 -8.18
N ILE A 281 11.65 1.45 -6.87
CA ILE A 281 12.47 0.77 -5.87
C ILE A 281 11.52 0.07 -4.90
N SER A 282 11.51 -1.27 -4.94
CA SER A 282 10.60 -2.07 -4.11
C SER A 282 11.33 -2.79 -2.99
N LEU A 283 10.60 -3.09 -1.90
CA LEU A 283 11.08 -3.95 -0.83
C LEU A 283 10.39 -5.32 -0.91
N PRO A 284 11.15 -6.43 -0.88
CA PRO A 284 10.55 -7.75 -0.80
C PRO A 284 9.72 -7.92 0.48
N LEU A 285 8.48 -8.36 0.32
CA LEU A 285 7.49 -8.53 1.37
C LEU A 285 6.86 -9.91 1.28
N ARG A 286 6.76 -10.60 2.42
CA ARG A 286 6.00 -11.85 2.54
C ARG A 286 4.55 -11.57 2.87
N TYR A 287 3.68 -12.43 2.36
CA TYR A 287 2.26 -12.45 2.73
C TYR A 287 1.53 -11.13 2.45
N MET A 288 1.92 -10.43 1.37
CA MET A 288 1.27 -9.20 0.91
C MET A 288 -0.25 -9.35 0.89
N HIS A 289 -0.98 -8.29 1.21
CA HIS A 289 -2.44 -8.24 1.30
C HIS A 289 -3.05 -9.18 2.36
N THR A 290 -2.26 -9.52 3.38
CA THR A 290 -2.76 -10.28 4.54
C THR A 290 -2.69 -9.47 5.84
N THR A 291 -3.12 -10.07 6.94
CA THR A 291 -2.99 -9.45 8.27
C THR A 291 -1.62 -9.63 8.91
N VAL A 292 -0.71 -10.34 8.25
CA VAL A 292 0.61 -10.76 8.76
C VAL A 292 1.71 -10.53 7.72
N GLU A 293 1.66 -9.44 7.04
CA GLU A 293 2.73 -9.01 6.13
C GLU A 293 4.05 -8.89 6.90
N MET A 294 5.16 -9.33 6.28
CA MET A 294 6.46 -9.42 6.94
C MET A 294 7.57 -8.91 6.03
#